data_3d591f1509061d9101ec2e406464dd32
#
_entry.id   3d591f1509061d9101ec2e406464dd32
#
_cell.length_a   1.000
_cell.length_b   1.000
_cell.length_c   1.000
_cell.angle_alpha   90.00
_cell.angle_beta   90.00
_cell.angle_gamma   90.00
#
_symmetry.space_group_name_H-M   'P 1'
#
loop_
_entity.id
_entity.type
_entity.pdbx_description
1 polymer ?
#
loop_
_entity_poly.entity_id
_entity_poly.type
_entity_poly.pdbx_seq_one_letter_code
_entity_poly.pdbx_strand_id
1 'polypeptide(L)'
;MIKVMTVFGTRPEGIKMAPVIKALENDDTVTPVTVVTGQQQEMLQPILDIFDVKPDYDLAIMEPKQSLAKITSKVLLGMDDILTAEKPDVVLVHGDTSTTLATSMSAFFHHIPVGHVEAGLRTWDKYSPFPEEINRQMTDRIADMYFAPTLLSANNLIQEGVETDNVFVTGNTVIDALHYTLHKDYKNPVLDQIHPEQKMVLLTMHRRENQGAPMARVFRAIRDIVFENPEVEVVYPVHLSPAVQSVATEILGDIDRVHLVEPLDVVDFHNLAARSYLILTDSGGIQEEEPSLNVPVLVLRDTTERPEGVDAGTLRLVGTDYQTVKAAVEGLLHDETQYRDMADNTNPYGDGHTAERIVHLIKQFMM
;
A
#
# COMPACT_ATOMS: atom_id res chain seq x y z
N MET A 1 14.50 -25.66 13.55
CA MET A 1 14.09 -24.26 13.20
C MET A 1 13.61 -24.30 11.78
N ILE A 2 12.49 -23.65 11.48
CA ILE A 2 11.93 -23.56 10.12
C ILE A 2 12.67 -22.42 9.40
N LYS A 3 13.26 -22.69 8.23
CA LYS A 3 13.93 -21.67 7.43
C LYS A 3 12.92 -21.03 6.49
N VAL A 4 12.57 -19.76 6.73
CA VAL A 4 11.60 -18.98 5.96
C VAL A 4 12.35 -17.95 5.12
N MET A 5 12.20 -18.03 3.79
CA MET A 5 12.78 -17.06 2.87
C MET A 5 11.72 -16.04 2.41
N THR A 6 11.99 -14.76 2.57
CA THR A 6 11.16 -13.67 2.07
C THR A 6 11.78 -13.03 0.84
N VAL A 7 11.00 -12.84 -0.23
CA VAL A 7 11.52 -12.31 -1.50
C VAL A 7 10.64 -11.16 -2.00
N PHE A 8 11.25 -10.02 -2.30
CA PHE A 8 10.56 -8.85 -2.83
C PHE A 8 11.52 -7.94 -3.62
N GLY A 9 11.00 -6.98 -4.39
CA GLY A 9 11.84 -6.19 -5.27
C GLY A 9 11.44 -4.73 -5.47
N THR A 10 10.27 -4.33 -4.97
CA THR A 10 9.73 -2.98 -5.16
C THR A 10 9.48 -2.29 -3.82
N ARG A 11 9.35 -0.95 -3.88
CA ARG A 11 9.05 -0.14 -2.69
C ARG A 11 7.75 -0.57 -1.97
N PRO A 12 6.61 -0.75 -2.67
CA PRO A 12 5.37 -1.19 -1.99
C PRO A 12 5.48 -2.56 -1.34
N GLU A 13 6.15 -3.51 -2.01
CA GLU A 13 6.42 -4.82 -1.42
C GLU A 13 7.29 -4.70 -0.15
N GLY A 14 8.33 -3.86 -0.19
CA GLY A 14 9.22 -3.62 0.95
C GLY A 14 8.46 -3.11 2.18
N ILE A 15 7.55 -2.14 2.02
CA ILE A 15 6.73 -1.61 3.11
C ILE A 15 5.86 -2.72 3.73
N LYS A 16 5.25 -3.56 2.91
CA LYS A 16 4.31 -4.60 3.34
C LYS A 16 5.02 -5.87 3.86
N MET A 17 6.22 -6.18 3.37
CA MET A 17 7.01 -7.34 3.82
C MET A 17 7.87 -7.06 5.05
N ALA A 18 8.26 -5.80 5.30
CA ALA A 18 9.09 -5.46 6.44
C ALA A 18 8.49 -5.90 7.80
N PRO A 19 7.18 -5.68 8.10
CA PRO A 19 6.57 -6.20 9.33
C PRO A 19 6.65 -7.73 9.44
N VAL A 20 6.48 -8.45 8.33
CA VAL A 20 6.60 -9.92 8.31
C VAL A 20 8.04 -10.35 8.63
N ILE A 21 9.03 -9.69 8.04
CA ILE A 21 10.43 -9.94 8.31
C ILE A 21 10.74 -9.71 9.80
N LYS A 22 10.27 -8.59 10.35
CA LYS A 22 10.45 -8.29 11.78
C LYS A 22 9.78 -9.32 12.69
N ALA A 23 8.60 -9.81 12.33
CA ALA A 23 7.93 -10.87 13.07
C ALA A 23 8.70 -12.20 12.99
N LEU A 24 9.29 -12.54 11.83
CA LEU A 24 10.17 -13.71 11.67
C LEU A 24 11.47 -13.58 12.46
N GLU A 25 12.11 -12.41 12.45
CA GLU A 25 13.34 -12.12 13.22
C GLU A 25 13.12 -12.24 14.74
N ASN A 26 11.93 -11.95 15.22
CA ASN A 26 11.55 -12.01 16.64
C ASN A 26 11.09 -13.40 17.09
N ASP A 27 11.06 -14.42 16.22
CA ASP A 27 10.64 -15.79 16.56
C ASP A 27 11.85 -16.72 16.60
N ASP A 28 12.27 -17.14 17.80
CA ASP A 28 13.42 -18.01 18.03
C ASP A 28 13.30 -19.40 17.38
N THR A 29 12.13 -19.79 16.87
CA THR A 29 11.90 -21.07 16.21
C THR A 29 12.06 -21.01 14.69
N VAL A 30 12.28 -19.82 14.16
CA VAL A 30 12.41 -19.54 12.72
C VAL A 30 13.83 -19.04 12.41
N THR A 31 14.32 -19.39 11.24
CA THR A 31 15.54 -18.82 10.65
C THR A 31 15.13 -18.01 9.42
N PRO A 32 15.03 -16.68 9.51
CA PRO A 32 14.67 -15.84 8.38
C PRO A 32 15.81 -15.74 7.37
N VAL A 33 15.50 -15.69 6.10
CA VAL A 33 16.40 -15.32 5.00
C VAL A 33 15.70 -14.27 4.15
N THR A 34 16.28 -13.10 4.00
CA THR A 34 15.71 -12.01 3.24
C THR A 34 16.43 -11.80 1.92
N VAL A 35 15.70 -11.86 0.83
CA VAL A 35 16.21 -11.66 -0.53
C VAL A 35 15.51 -10.45 -1.16
N VAL A 36 16.29 -9.49 -1.66
CA VAL A 36 15.78 -8.42 -2.49
C VAL A 36 16.24 -8.62 -3.94
N THR A 37 15.34 -8.38 -4.88
CA THR A 37 15.71 -8.52 -6.31
C THR A 37 16.29 -7.24 -6.90
N GLY A 38 16.08 -6.10 -6.24
CA GLY A 38 16.54 -4.81 -6.76
C GLY A 38 15.76 -4.35 -8.00
N GLN A 39 14.51 -4.80 -8.21
CA GLN A 39 13.66 -4.36 -9.32
C GLN A 39 13.43 -2.83 -9.28
N GLN A 40 13.39 -2.21 -8.09
CA GLN A 40 13.31 -0.76 -7.85
C GLN A 40 14.35 -0.34 -6.79
N GLN A 41 15.62 -0.64 -7.02
CA GLN A 41 16.69 -0.52 -6.03
C GLN A 41 16.75 0.85 -5.33
N GLU A 42 16.74 1.95 -6.09
CA GLU A 42 16.82 3.31 -5.53
C GLU A 42 15.61 3.67 -4.64
N MET A 43 14.43 3.15 -4.97
CA MET A 43 13.20 3.39 -4.20
C MET A 43 13.04 2.43 -3.03
N LEU A 44 13.65 1.26 -3.08
CA LEU A 44 13.55 0.24 -2.04
C LEU A 44 14.51 0.51 -0.88
N GLN A 45 15.73 1.00 -1.15
CA GLN A 45 16.74 1.22 -0.11
C GLN A 45 16.26 2.08 1.06
N PRO A 46 15.59 3.24 0.84
CA PRO A 46 15.04 4.03 1.95
C PRO A 46 14.06 3.25 2.83
N ILE A 47 13.29 2.32 2.25
CA ILE A 47 12.36 1.49 3.01
C ILE A 47 13.11 0.48 3.89
N LEU A 48 14.14 -0.16 3.33
CA LEU A 48 14.99 -1.07 4.10
C LEU A 48 15.63 -0.36 5.30
N ASP A 49 16.06 0.88 5.12
CA ASP A 49 16.66 1.70 6.17
C ASP A 49 15.63 2.09 7.25
N ILE A 50 14.41 2.51 6.85
CA ILE A 50 13.33 2.87 7.77
C ILE A 50 12.94 1.70 8.68
N PHE A 51 12.84 0.49 8.12
CA PHE A 51 12.46 -0.68 8.88
C PHE A 51 13.65 -1.46 9.47
N ASP A 52 14.89 -0.97 9.32
CA ASP A 52 16.12 -1.67 9.70
C ASP A 52 16.14 -3.11 9.19
N VAL A 53 15.79 -3.31 7.91
CA VAL A 53 15.85 -4.61 7.23
C VAL A 53 17.16 -4.73 6.48
N LYS A 54 17.91 -5.80 6.75
CA LYS A 54 19.19 -6.09 6.09
C LYS A 54 19.02 -7.34 5.24
N PRO A 55 18.95 -7.20 3.90
CA PRO A 55 18.87 -8.38 3.04
C PRO A 55 20.12 -9.25 3.15
N ASP A 56 19.93 -10.58 3.17
CA ASP A 56 21.02 -11.55 3.05
C ASP A 56 21.52 -11.64 1.62
N TYR A 57 20.63 -11.40 0.64
CA TYR A 57 20.92 -11.42 -0.79
C TYR A 57 20.29 -10.25 -1.52
N ASP A 58 21.03 -9.66 -2.45
CA ASP A 58 20.53 -8.68 -3.43
C ASP A 58 20.91 -9.13 -4.84
N LEU A 59 19.89 -9.41 -5.67
CA LEU A 59 20.08 -9.83 -7.06
C LEU A 59 20.48 -8.65 -7.97
N ALA A 60 20.25 -7.42 -7.55
CA ALA A 60 20.61 -6.18 -8.25
C ALA A 60 20.21 -6.20 -9.75
N ILE A 61 18.99 -6.64 -10.07
CA ILE A 61 18.56 -6.90 -11.46
C ILE A 61 18.27 -5.63 -12.26
N MET A 62 18.22 -4.45 -11.62
CA MET A 62 17.82 -3.19 -12.27
C MET A 62 18.75 -2.81 -13.41
N GLU A 63 18.16 -2.58 -14.59
CA GLU A 63 18.81 -2.00 -15.74
C GLU A 63 17.90 -0.96 -16.42
N PRO A 64 18.44 0.10 -17.01
CA PRO A 64 17.64 1.07 -17.75
C PRO A 64 16.85 0.42 -18.90
N LYS A 65 15.55 0.72 -18.99
CA LYS A 65 14.67 0.30 -20.10
C LYS A 65 14.58 -1.23 -20.32
N GLN A 66 14.75 -2.02 -19.26
CA GLN A 66 14.58 -3.48 -19.41
C GLN A 66 13.11 -3.86 -19.61
N SER A 67 12.90 -4.93 -20.40
CA SER A 67 11.57 -5.49 -20.62
C SER A 67 11.13 -6.36 -19.44
N LEU A 68 9.81 -6.59 -19.30
CA LEU A 68 9.26 -7.53 -18.32
C LEU A 68 9.89 -8.92 -18.46
N ALA A 69 10.11 -9.41 -19.68
CA ALA A 69 10.75 -10.69 -19.92
C ALA A 69 12.20 -10.75 -19.36
N LYS A 70 12.96 -9.65 -19.46
CA LYS A 70 14.31 -9.59 -18.85
C LYS A 70 14.24 -9.60 -17.33
N ILE A 71 13.32 -8.84 -16.72
CA ILE A 71 13.11 -8.84 -15.26
C ILE A 71 12.79 -10.25 -14.80
N THR A 72 11.75 -10.87 -15.36
CA THR A 72 11.32 -12.23 -15.01
C THR A 72 12.45 -13.25 -15.15
N SER A 73 13.20 -13.22 -16.26
CA SER A 73 14.31 -14.16 -16.50
C SER A 73 15.42 -14.00 -15.48
N LYS A 74 15.81 -12.76 -15.14
CA LYS A 74 16.88 -12.50 -14.16
C LYS A 74 16.49 -12.95 -12.76
N VAL A 75 15.25 -12.67 -12.34
CA VAL A 75 14.73 -13.12 -11.04
C VAL A 75 14.70 -14.65 -11.00
N LEU A 76 14.14 -15.29 -12.04
CA LEU A 76 14.04 -16.74 -12.10
C LEU A 76 15.40 -17.42 -11.95
N LEU A 77 16.42 -17.00 -12.72
CA LEU A 77 17.75 -17.57 -12.68
C LEU A 77 18.49 -17.23 -11.37
N GLY A 78 18.41 -15.99 -10.88
CA GLY A 78 19.06 -15.61 -9.65
C GLY A 78 18.46 -16.32 -8.42
N MET A 79 17.15 -16.55 -8.43
CA MET A 79 16.49 -17.32 -7.37
C MET A 79 16.84 -18.82 -7.41
N ASP A 80 17.04 -19.40 -8.60
CA ASP A 80 17.48 -20.78 -8.75
C ASP A 80 18.80 -21.06 -8.03
N ASP A 81 19.78 -20.16 -8.18
CA ASP A 81 21.07 -20.24 -7.48
C ASP A 81 20.91 -20.12 -5.95
N ILE A 82 20.12 -19.14 -5.48
CA ILE A 82 19.90 -18.89 -4.04
C ILE A 82 19.15 -20.07 -3.40
N LEU A 83 18.07 -20.55 -4.03
CA LEU A 83 17.29 -21.70 -3.52
C LEU A 83 18.10 -22.98 -3.46
N THR A 84 19.00 -23.22 -4.44
CA THR A 84 19.94 -24.34 -4.42
C THR A 84 20.90 -24.26 -3.22
N ALA A 85 21.38 -23.06 -2.89
CA ALA A 85 22.31 -22.83 -1.79
C ALA A 85 21.61 -22.89 -0.42
N GLU A 86 20.53 -22.16 -0.25
CA GLU A 86 19.85 -21.93 1.04
C GLU A 86 18.90 -23.07 1.44
N LYS A 87 18.21 -23.66 0.49
CA LYS A 87 17.22 -24.73 0.71
C LYS A 87 16.22 -24.38 1.81
N PRO A 88 15.48 -23.28 1.67
CA PRO A 88 14.49 -22.90 2.66
C PRO A 88 13.36 -23.92 2.75
N ASP A 89 12.70 -23.99 3.90
CA ASP A 89 11.52 -24.85 4.08
C ASP A 89 10.28 -24.24 3.44
N VAL A 90 10.24 -22.90 3.32
CA VAL A 90 9.15 -22.15 2.68
C VAL A 90 9.66 -20.82 2.11
N VAL A 91 9.07 -20.38 0.99
CA VAL A 91 9.32 -19.08 0.38
C VAL A 91 8.07 -18.23 0.51
N LEU A 92 8.21 -17.01 1.01
CA LEU A 92 7.14 -16.00 1.02
C LEU A 92 7.36 -14.99 -0.09
N VAL A 93 6.29 -14.76 -0.85
CA VAL A 93 6.21 -13.73 -1.88
C VAL A 93 5.04 -12.79 -1.59
N HIS A 94 5.04 -11.59 -2.14
CA HIS A 94 4.01 -10.60 -1.88
C HIS A 94 3.40 -10.04 -3.17
N GLY A 95 2.07 -9.96 -3.21
CA GLY A 95 1.34 -9.23 -4.23
C GLY A 95 1.50 -9.81 -5.64
N ASP A 96 1.87 -8.95 -6.61
CA ASP A 96 1.63 -9.27 -8.02
C ASP A 96 2.74 -8.79 -8.97
N THR A 97 3.92 -8.53 -8.46
CA THR A 97 5.04 -8.10 -9.29
C THR A 97 5.62 -9.25 -10.14
N SER A 98 6.45 -8.89 -11.12
CA SER A 98 7.24 -9.90 -11.86
C SER A 98 8.20 -10.65 -10.95
N THR A 99 8.68 -10.01 -9.86
CA THR A 99 9.47 -10.66 -8.81
C THR A 99 8.68 -11.77 -8.13
N THR A 100 7.45 -11.48 -7.72
CA THR A 100 6.53 -12.43 -7.07
C THR A 100 6.32 -13.68 -7.91
N LEU A 101 5.89 -13.51 -9.17
CA LEU A 101 5.65 -14.63 -10.06
C LEU A 101 6.91 -15.45 -10.35
N ALA A 102 8.02 -14.79 -10.71
CA ALA A 102 9.25 -15.49 -11.08
C ALA A 102 9.85 -16.26 -9.88
N THR A 103 9.79 -15.68 -8.68
CA THR A 103 10.21 -16.35 -7.44
C THR A 103 9.35 -17.58 -7.16
N SER A 104 8.02 -17.46 -7.28
CA SER A 104 7.10 -18.59 -7.07
C SER A 104 7.36 -19.73 -8.05
N MET A 105 7.62 -19.41 -9.32
CA MET A 105 8.01 -20.41 -10.32
C MET A 105 9.33 -21.12 -9.95
N SER A 106 10.35 -20.37 -9.50
CA SER A 106 11.62 -20.95 -9.10
C SER A 106 11.45 -21.85 -7.87
N ALA A 107 10.72 -21.43 -6.85
CA ALA A 107 10.41 -22.23 -5.66
C ALA A 107 9.67 -23.53 -6.02
N PHE A 108 8.68 -23.45 -6.92
CA PHE A 108 7.97 -24.63 -7.43
C PHE A 108 8.90 -25.63 -8.12
N PHE A 109 9.87 -25.19 -8.93
CA PHE A 109 10.84 -26.06 -9.58
C PHE A 109 11.77 -26.77 -8.57
N HIS A 110 11.98 -26.16 -7.41
CA HIS A 110 12.73 -26.76 -6.29
C HIS A 110 11.86 -27.57 -5.33
N HIS A 111 10.56 -27.73 -5.58
CA HIS A 111 9.61 -28.37 -4.67
C HIS A 111 9.56 -27.70 -3.28
N ILE A 112 9.75 -26.41 -3.21
CA ILE A 112 9.69 -25.61 -1.98
C ILE A 112 8.30 -24.95 -1.91
N PRO A 113 7.56 -25.15 -0.80
CA PRO A 113 6.27 -24.51 -0.60
C PRO A 113 6.31 -22.97 -0.71
N VAL A 114 5.26 -22.38 -1.28
CA VAL A 114 5.13 -20.94 -1.46
C VAL A 114 3.97 -20.41 -0.63
N GLY A 115 4.24 -19.43 0.22
CA GLY A 115 3.22 -18.62 0.88
C GLY A 115 3.05 -17.29 0.15
N HIS A 116 1.83 -17.00 -0.28
CA HIS A 116 1.49 -15.77 -0.99
C HIS A 116 0.83 -14.76 -0.06
N VAL A 117 1.54 -13.69 0.27
CA VAL A 117 1.05 -12.56 1.06
C VAL A 117 0.31 -11.58 0.15
N GLU A 118 -0.86 -11.12 0.55
CA GLU A 118 -1.80 -10.31 -0.25
C GLU A 118 -2.39 -11.14 -1.43
N ALA A 119 -2.72 -12.40 -1.17
CA ALA A 119 -3.30 -13.31 -2.15
C ALA A 119 -4.77 -13.01 -2.44
N GLY A 120 -5.24 -13.36 -3.64
CA GLY A 120 -6.66 -13.37 -3.98
C GLY A 120 -7.25 -12.05 -4.48
N LEU A 121 -6.46 -10.99 -4.64
CA LEU A 121 -6.92 -9.77 -5.32
C LEU A 121 -7.26 -10.07 -6.79
N ARG A 122 -8.39 -9.56 -7.29
CA ARG A 122 -8.84 -9.77 -8.69
C ARG A 122 -9.51 -8.52 -9.27
N THR A 123 -9.19 -8.23 -10.52
CA THR A 123 -9.94 -7.30 -11.37
C THR A 123 -10.69 -8.03 -12.45
N TRP A 124 -10.29 -9.26 -12.77
CA TRP A 124 -10.82 -10.09 -13.86
C TRP A 124 -10.54 -9.53 -15.26
N ASP A 125 -9.82 -8.44 -15.37
CA ASP A 125 -9.32 -7.89 -16.63
C ASP A 125 -7.80 -8.09 -16.73
N LYS A 126 -7.37 -9.07 -17.51
CA LYS A 126 -5.95 -9.45 -17.67
C LYS A 126 -5.02 -8.32 -18.15
N TYR A 127 -5.57 -7.19 -18.58
CA TYR A 127 -4.82 -6.04 -19.04
C TYR A 127 -4.97 -4.83 -18.09
N SER A 128 -5.70 -4.97 -16.96
CA SER A 128 -5.93 -3.89 -16.02
C SER A 128 -6.01 -4.40 -14.57
N PRO A 129 -4.97 -4.19 -13.76
CA PRO A 129 -3.62 -3.67 -14.09
C PRO A 129 -2.79 -4.66 -14.91
N PHE A 130 -1.84 -4.16 -15.68
CA PHE A 130 -0.97 -4.98 -16.51
C PHE A 130 0.51 -4.75 -16.12
N PRO A 131 1.29 -5.82 -15.84
CA PRO A 131 0.99 -7.26 -15.96
C PRO A 131 0.42 -7.89 -14.68
N GLU A 132 0.09 -7.11 -13.66
CA GLU A 132 -0.16 -7.52 -12.28
C GLU A 132 -1.32 -8.52 -12.16
N GLU A 133 -2.41 -8.33 -12.90
CA GLU A 133 -3.56 -9.23 -12.80
C GLU A 133 -3.20 -10.69 -13.17
N ILE A 134 -2.42 -10.89 -14.21
CA ILE A 134 -1.98 -12.23 -14.60
C ILE A 134 -0.90 -12.75 -13.65
N ASN A 135 0.02 -11.91 -13.20
CA ASN A 135 1.04 -12.31 -12.24
C ASN A 135 0.42 -12.89 -10.96
N ARG A 136 -0.61 -12.19 -10.38
CA ARG A 136 -1.25 -12.68 -9.14
C ARG A 136 -2.02 -13.96 -9.34
N GLN A 137 -2.78 -14.09 -10.46
CA GLN A 137 -3.50 -15.31 -10.78
C GLN A 137 -2.56 -16.51 -10.96
N MET A 138 -1.43 -16.32 -11.64
CA MET A 138 -0.44 -17.39 -11.84
C MET A 138 0.30 -17.72 -10.52
N THR A 139 0.60 -16.74 -9.70
CA THR A 139 1.18 -16.95 -8.36
C THR A 139 0.23 -17.76 -7.49
N ASP A 140 -1.07 -17.42 -7.48
CA ASP A 140 -2.09 -18.16 -6.73
C ASP A 140 -2.30 -19.60 -7.23
N ARG A 141 -1.91 -19.93 -8.47
CA ARG A 141 -1.92 -21.32 -8.96
C ARG A 141 -0.71 -22.13 -8.49
N ILE A 142 0.36 -21.46 -8.06
CA ILE A 142 1.58 -22.10 -7.61
C ILE A 142 1.61 -22.20 -6.08
N ALA A 143 1.05 -21.22 -5.38
CA ALA A 143 1.11 -21.10 -3.94
C ALA A 143 0.44 -22.27 -3.20
N ASP A 144 0.96 -22.57 -2.01
CA ASP A 144 0.48 -23.62 -1.09
C ASP A 144 -0.28 -23.01 0.10
N MET A 145 0.07 -21.76 0.49
CA MET A 145 -0.59 -20.99 1.55
C MET A 145 -0.99 -19.61 1.00
N TYR A 146 -2.21 -19.18 1.32
CA TYR A 146 -2.78 -17.96 0.79
C TYR A 146 -3.19 -17.03 1.94
N PHE A 147 -2.43 -15.95 2.14
CA PHE A 147 -2.69 -14.95 3.16
C PHE A 147 -3.50 -13.80 2.52
N ALA A 148 -4.81 -13.96 2.55
CA ALA A 148 -5.74 -13.02 1.93
C ALA A 148 -5.95 -11.79 2.83
N PRO A 149 -5.93 -10.56 2.28
CA PRO A 149 -6.15 -9.35 3.06
C PRO A 149 -7.60 -9.21 3.56
N THR A 150 -8.56 -9.74 2.80
CA THR A 150 -10.00 -9.61 3.10
C THR A 150 -10.76 -10.88 2.81
N LEU A 151 -12.02 -10.94 3.28
CA LEU A 151 -12.94 -12.03 2.93
C LEU A 151 -13.24 -12.06 1.42
N LEU A 152 -13.29 -10.92 0.75
CA LEU A 152 -13.48 -10.86 -0.71
C LEU A 152 -12.35 -11.56 -1.43
N SER A 153 -11.11 -11.24 -1.07
CA SER A 153 -9.91 -11.85 -1.62
C SER A 153 -9.87 -13.36 -1.38
N ALA A 154 -10.22 -13.81 -0.16
CA ALA A 154 -10.33 -15.23 0.16
C ALA A 154 -11.39 -15.94 -0.67
N ASN A 155 -12.56 -15.32 -0.86
CA ASN A 155 -13.64 -15.87 -1.68
C ASN A 155 -13.24 -16.00 -3.16
N ASN A 156 -12.46 -15.07 -3.70
CA ASN A 156 -11.94 -15.17 -5.07
C ASN A 156 -11.10 -16.46 -5.25
N LEU A 157 -10.20 -16.74 -4.30
CA LEU A 157 -9.37 -17.96 -4.32
C LEU A 157 -10.21 -19.24 -4.25
N ILE A 158 -11.20 -19.27 -3.35
CA ILE A 158 -12.11 -20.42 -3.19
C ILE A 158 -12.93 -20.65 -4.47
N GLN A 159 -13.44 -19.58 -5.10
CA GLN A 159 -14.15 -19.65 -6.37
C GLN A 159 -13.28 -20.19 -7.52
N GLU A 160 -11.98 -19.94 -7.49
CA GLU A 160 -11.00 -20.50 -8.42
C GLU A 160 -10.59 -21.94 -8.11
N GLY A 161 -11.12 -22.53 -7.03
CA GLY A 161 -10.90 -23.92 -6.67
C GLY A 161 -9.69 -24.15 -5.76
N VAL A 162 -9.22 -23.12 -5.06
CA VAL A 162 -8.25 -23.28 -3.98
C VAL A 162 -8.94 -23.94 -2.79
N GLU A 163 -8.26 -24.90 -2.15
CA GLU A 163 -8.77 -25.57 -0.97
C GLU A 163 -8.89 -24.62 0.22
N THR A 164 -10.03 -24.62 0.89
CA THR A 164 -10.37 -23.68 1.95
C THR A 164 -9.38 -23.71 3.12
N ASP A 165 -8.83 -24.89 3.43
CA ASP A 165 -7.91 -25.09 4.54
C ASP A 165 -6.54 -24.38 4.35
N ASN A 166 -6.25 -23.97 3.12
CA ASN A 166 -5.02 -23.28 2.76
C ASN A 166 -5.21 -21.74 2.62
N VAL A 167 -6.46 -21.25 2.75
CA VAL A 167 -6.80 -19.82 2.58
C VAL A 167 -7.07 -19.20 3.94
N PHE A 168 -6.25 -18.21 4.29
CA PHE A 168 -6.30 -17.53 5.59
C PHE A 168 -6.61 -16.04 5.40
N VAL A 169 -7.68 -15.55 6.02
CA VAL A 169 -7.95 -14.10 6.07
C VAL A 169 -7.10 -13.52 7.20
N THR A 170 -5.99 -12.89 6.84
CA THR A 170 -5.01 -12.37 7.80
C THR A 170 -5.07 -10.87 8.02
N GLY A 171 -5.61 -10.15 7.06
CA GLY A 171 -5.47 -8.70 6.93
C GLY A 171 -4.33 -8.32 5.97
N ASN A 172 -4.11 -7.03 5.80
CA ASN A 172 -3.03 -6.48 4.98
C ASN A 172 -1.87 -6.00 5.88
N THR A 173 -0.67 -6.45 5.59
CA THR A 173 0.56 -6.13 6.35
C THR A 173 0.94 -4.66 6.30
N VAL A 174 0.34 -3.87 5.40
CA VAL A 174 0.54 -2.42 5.37
C VAL A 174 0.03 -1.74 6.64
N ILE A 175 -0.99 -2.32 7.30
CA ILE A 175 -1.49 -1.79 8.57
C ILE A 175 -0.47 -2.04 9.68
N ASP A 176 0.21 -3.19 9.66
CA ASP A 176 1.30 -3.48 10.59
C ASP A 176 2.47 -2.51 10.42
N ALA A 177 2.72 -2.04 9.18
CA ALA A 177 3.79 -1.08 8.89
C ALA A 177 3.60 0.26 9.64
N LEU A 178 2.37 0.65 9.94
CA LEU A 178 2.07 1.86 10.72
C LEU A 178 2.72 1.85 12.11
N HIS A 179 2.90 0.68 12.72
CA HIS A 179 3.56 0.55 14.02
C HIS A 179 5.04 0.99 13.99
N TYR A 180 5.68 0.93 12.84
CA TYR A 180 7.09 1.29 12.63
C TYR A 180 7.25 2.73 12.13
N THR A 181 6.25 3.29 11.48
CA THR A 181 6.33 4.59 10.81
C THR A 181 5.69 5.72 11.62
N LEU A 182 4.74 5.42 12.52
CA LEU A 182 4.08 6.42 13.34
C LEU A 182 4.91 6.77 14.58
N HIS A 183 5.16 8.04 14.79
CA HIS A 183 5.91 8.56 15.93
C HIS A 183 5.10 9.60 16.72
N LYS A 184 4.98 9.43 18.06
CA LYS A 184 4.26 10.37 18.92
C LYS A 184 4.86 11.77 18.88
N ASP A 185 6.19 11.86 18.94
CA ASP A 185 6.96 13.12 18.98
C ASP A 185 7.46 13.53 17.58
N TYR A 186 6.70 13.15 16.55
CA TYR A 186 7.05 13.47 15.17
C TYR A 186 7.04 14.97 14.92
N LYS A 187 8.07 15.46 14.23
CA LYS A 187 8.25 16.85 13.83
C LYS A 187 8.50 16.94 12.33
N ASN A 188 7.82 17.87 11.71
CA ASN A 188 8.01 18.17 10.30
C ASN A 188 7.80 19.68 10.08
N PRO A 189 8.63 20.36 9.29
CA PRO A 189 8.51 21.80 9.04
C PRO A 189 7.13 22.22 8.49
N VAL A 190 6.41 21.33 7.85
CA VAL A 190 5.03 21.59 7.36
C VAL A 190 4.08 21.72 8.55
N LEU A 191 4.19 20.86 9.56
CA LEU A 191 3.35 20.95 10.77
C LEU A 191 3.60 22.23 11.57
N ASP A 192 4.82 22.74 11.55
CA ASP A 192 5.17 24.00 12.21
C ASP A 192 4.49 25.23 11.54
N GLN A 193 4.04 25.08 10.30
CA GLN A 193 3.31 26.12 9.54
C GLN A 193 1.80 26.07 9.76
N ILE A 194 1.27 24.94 10.24
CA ILE A 194 -0.15 24.74 10.45
C ILE A 194 -0.53 25.20 11.85
N HIS A 195 -1.52 26.06 11.96
CA HIS A 195 -2.02 26.51 13.24
C HIS A 195 -2.67 25.35 14.03
N PRO A 196 -2.37 25.20 15.35
CA PRO A 196 -2.90 24.08 16.15
C PRO A 196 -4.42 23.96 16.18
N GLU A 197 -5.14 25.06 15.95
CA GLU A 197 -6.60 25.11 15.92
C GLU A 197 -7.19 24.78 14.55
N GLN A 198 -6.35 24.59 13.52
CA GLN A 198 -6.79 24.36 12.15
C GLN A 198 -7.10 22.89 11.89
N LYS A 199 -8.09 22.65 11.04
CA LYS A 199 -8.41 21.34 10.48
C LYS A 199 -7.53 21.08 9.28
N MET A 200 -6.47 20.29 9.46
CA MET A 200 -5.57 19.92 8.37
C MET A 200 -6.23 18.92 7.44
N VAL A 201 -6.29 19.24 6.16
CA VAL A 201 -6.72 18.33 5.08
C VAL A 201 -5.48 17.88 4.31
N LEU A 202 -5.21 16.58 4.29
CA LEU A 202 -4.14 16.02 3.48
C LEU A 202 -4.68 15.63 2.10
N LEU A 203 -4.11 16.22 1.06
CA LEU A 203 -4.50 15.96 -0.33
C LEU A 203 -3.44 15.15 -1.04
N THR A 204 -3.83 14.08 -1.73
CA THR A 204 -2.99 13.42 -2.72
C THR A 204 -3.76 13.19 -4.01
N MET A 205 -3.26 13.66 -5.15
CA MET A 205 -3.88 13.47 -6.45
C MET A 205 -2.82 13.44 -7.54
N HIS A 206 -2.68 12.31 -8.22
CA HIS A 206 -1.60 12.12 -9.20
C HIS A 206 -1.94 11.13 -10.32
N ARG A 207 -3.06 10.42 -10.27
CA ARG A 207 -3.43 9.42 -11.27
C ARG A 207 -3.60 10.03 -12.65
N ARG A 208 -3.19 9.29 -13.67
CA ARG A 208 -3.21 9.76 -15.06
C ARG A 208 -4.62 10.07 -15.55
N GLU A 209 -5.60 9.25 -15.16
CA GLU A 209 -7.00 9.44 -15.49
C GLU A 209 -7.59 10.75 -14.95
N ASN A 210 -7.01 11.26 -13.86
CA ASN A 210 -7.45 12.49 -13.22
C ASN A 210 -6.73 13.74 -13.72
N GLN A 211 -5.67 13.63 -14.53
CA GLN A 211 -4.92 14.79 -15.01
C GLN A 211 -5.75 15.69 -15.91
N GLY A 212 -5.44 16.97 -15.91
CA GLY A 212 -6.13 18.01 -16.70
C GLY A 212 -7.44 18.48 -16.08
N ALA A 213 -8.54 18.42 -16.80
CA ALA A 213 -9.82 18.99 -16.38
C ALA A 213 -10.40 18.40 -15.09
N PRO A 214 -10.35 17.07 -14.82
CA PRO A 214 -10.79 16.49 -13.56
C PRO A 214 -10.03 17.08 -12.36
N MET A 215 -8.70 17.08 -12.42
CA MET A 215 -7.83 17.63 -11.37
C MET A 215 -8.10 19.13 -11.12
N ALA A 216 -8.26 19.91 -12.19
CA ALA A 216 -8.58 21.33 -12.08
C ALA A 216 -9.94 21.58 -11.40
N ARG A 217 -10.95 20.71 -11.60
CA ARG A 217 -12.22 20.82 -10.88
C ARG A 217 -12.07 20.58 -9.39
N VAL A 218 -11.34 19.53 -9.02
CA VAL A 218 -11.06 19.21 -7.60
C VAL A 218 -10.28 20.35 -6.95
N PHE A 219 -9.23 20.85 -7.57
CA PHE A 219 -8.43 21.94 -6.99
C PHE A 219 -9.21 23.24 -6.82
N ARG A 220 -10.14 23.55 -7.74
CA ARG A 220 -11.06 24.68 -7.55
C ARG A 220 -12.02 24.46 -6.38
N ALA A 221 -12.54 23.24 -6.19
CA ALA A 221 -13.36 22.91 -5.05
C ALA A 221 -12.58 23.11 -3.73
N ILE A 222 -11.35 22.61 -3.67
CA ILE A 222 -10.44 22.76 -2.52
C ILE A 222 -10.15 24.25 -2.25
N ARG A 223 -9.82 25.03 -3.28
CA ARG A 223 -9.61 26.46 -3.16
C ARG A 223 -10.82 27.15 -2.50
N ASP A 224 -12.01 26.88 -3.00
CA ASP A 224 -13.23 27.55 -2.52
C ASP A 224 -13.59 27.07 -1.11
N ILE A 225 -13.35 25.79 -0.76
CA ILE A 225 -13.47 25.26 0.60
C ILE A 225 -12.56 26.02 1.57
N VAL A 226 -11.29 26.21 1.21
CA VAL A 226 -10.33 26.96 2.05
C VAL A 226 -10.74 28.41 2.23
N PHE A 227 -11.29 29.06 1.21
CA PHE A 227 -11.78 30.43 1.33
C PHE A 227 -13.04 30.56 2.20
N GLU A 228 -13.95 29.61 2.10
CA GLU A 228 -15.23 29.63 2.84
C GLU A 228 -15.11 29.13 4.28
N ASN A 229 -14.05 28.33 4.59
CA ASN A 229 -13.81 27.73 5.90
C ASN A 229 -12.45 28.20 6.47
N PRO A 230 -12.43 29.26 7.28
CA PRO A 230 -11.18 29.82 7.83
C PRO A 230 -10.37 28.85 8.68
N GLU A 231 -11.01 27.83 9.26
CA GLU A 231 -10.39 26.79 10.07
C GLU A 231 -9.69 25.68 9.26
N VAL A 232 -9.78 25.72 7.92
CA VAL A 232 -9.20 24.67 7.07
C VAL A 232 -7.86 25.10 6.52
N GLU A 233 -6.86 24.23 6.70
CA GLU A 233 -5.57 24.28 6.01
C GLU A 233 -5.34 22.98 5.22
N VAL A 234 -4.71 23.09 4.06
CA VAL A 234 -4.46 21.95 3.18
C VAL A 234 -2.98 21.71 3.02
N VAL A 235 -2.54 20.47 3.18
CA VAL A 235 -1.20 20.02 2.83
C VAL A 235 -1.30 19.14 1.59
N TYR A 236 -0.58 19.50 0.54
CA TYR A 236 -0.55 18.75 -0.70
C TYR A 236 0.89 18.40 -1.11
N PRO A 237 1.34 17.16 -0.87
CA PRO A 237 2.57 16.63 -1.46
C PRO A 237 2.40 16.49 -2.97
N VAL A 238 3.01 17.42 -3.71
CA VAL A 238 2.78 17.54 -5.16
C VAL A 238 3.63 16.54 -5.92
N HIS A 239 2.98 15.68 -6.70
CA HIS A 239 3.69 14.72 -7.55
C HIS A 239 4.60 15.42 -8.57
N LEU A 240 5.80 14.85 -8.84
CA LEU A 240 6.83 15.46 -9.69
C LEU A 240 6.44 15.60 -11.18
N SER A 241 5.32 15.04 -11.60
CA SER A 241 4.84 15.19 -12.98
C SER A 241 4.56 16.67 -13.30
N PRO A 242 5.14 17.23 -14.38
CA PRO A 242 4.86 18.60 -14.79
C PRO A 242 3.37 18.90 -15.03
N ALA A 243 2.61 17.89 -15.47
CA ALA A 243 1.17 18.02 -15.68
C ALA A 243 0.40 18.24 -14.37
N VAL A 244 0.88 17.68 -13.26
CA VAL A 244 0.32 17.88 -11.92
C VAL A 244 0.79 19.21 -11.34
N GLN A 245 2.09 19.46 -11.37
CA GLN A 245 2.69 20.68 -10.81
C GLN A 245 2.10 21.96 -11.41
N SER A 246 1.93 22.00 -12.75
CA SER A 246 1.39 23.21 -13.41
C SER A 246 -0.02 23.54 -12.95
N VAL A 247 -0.91 22.55 -12.86
CA VAL A 247 -2.29 22.75 -12.44
C VAL A 247 -2.39 23.08 -10.94
N ALA A 248 -1.57 22.42 -10.11
CA ALA A 248 -1.51 22.69 -8.68
C ALA A 248 -1.05 24.14 -8.40
N THR A 249 0.06 24.55 -9.01
CA THR A 249 0.60 25.90 -8.84
C THR A 249 -0.37 26.97 -9.37
N GLU A 250 -0.99 26.75 -10.54
CA GLU A 250 -1.93 27.70 -11.14
C GLU A 250 -3.16 27.97 -10.26
N ILE A 251 -3.71 26.91 -9.62
CA ILE A 251 -5.01 27.01 -8.92
C ILE A 251 -4.83 27.22 -7.42
N LEU A 252 -3.79 26.63 -6.83
CA LEU A 252 -3.59 26.56 -5.38
C LEU A 252 -2.36 27.33 -4.88
N GLY A 253 -1.43 27.69 -5.76
CA GLY A 253 -0.10 28.22 -5.38
C GLY A 253 -0.09 29.55 -4.64
N ASP A 254 -1.12 30.40 -4.83
CA ASP A 254 -1.20 31.74 -4.21
C ASP A 254 -2.13 31.78 -2.98
N ILE A 255 -2.41 30.63 -2.35
CA ILE A 255 -3.33 30.55 -1.22
C ILE A 255 -2.54 30.27 0.05
N ASP A 256 -2.49 31.23 0.97
CA ASP A 256 -1.66 31.15 2.21
C ASP A 256 -1.92 29.88 3.04
N ARG A 257 -3.14 29.35 3.04
CA ARG A 257 -3.54 28.17 3.80
C ARG A 257 -3.50 26.87 2.96
N VAL A 258 -2.80 26.86 1.83
CA VAL A 258 -2.53 25.68 1.02
C VAL A 258 -1.01 25.50 0.89
N HIS A 259 -0.50 24.47 1.52
CA HIS A 259 0.92 24.15 1.56
C HIS A 259 1.25 23.13 0.47
N LEU A 260 1.78 23.61 -0.66
CA LEU A 260 2.32 22.75 -1.71
C LEU A 260 3.74 22.32 -1.31
N VAL A 261 3.92 21.03 -1.03
CA VAL A 261 5.21 20.50 -0.54
C VAL A 261 5.78 19.46 -1.51
N GLU A 262 7.07 19.18 -1.37
CA GLU A 262 7.70 18.07 -2.10
C GLU A 262 7.08 16.72 -1.73
N PRO A 263 7.19 15.70 -2.62
CA PRO A 263 6.75 14.35 -2.28
C PRO A 263 7.35 13.87 -0.97
N LEU A 264 6.51 13.28 -0.14
CA LEU A 264 6.88 12.78 1.18
C LEU A 264 7.38 11.33 1.11
N ASP A 265 8.27 10.95 2.02
CA ASP A 265 8.52 9.55 2.28
C ASP A 265 7.35 8.91 3.07
N VAL A 266 7.45 7.60 3.34
CA VAL A 266 6.37 6.87 4.00
C VAL A 266 6.20 7.28 5.47
N VAL A 267 7.26 7.65 6.16
CA VAL A 267 7.21 8.09 7.57
C VAL A 267 6.55 9.46 7.66
N ASP A 268 7.00 10.39 6.83
CA ASP A 268 6.43 11.73 6.78
C ASP A 268 4.95 11.68 6.39
N PHE A 269 4.61 10.86 5.39
CA PHE A 269 3.24 10.74 4.93
C PHE A 269 2.31 10.18 6.02
N HIS A 270 2.65 9.04 6.65
CA HIS A 270 1.82 8.44 7.70
C HIS A 270 1.65 9.36 8.90
N ASN A 271 2.71 10.08 9.29
CA ASN A 271 2.62 11.00 10.43
C ASN A 271 1.78 12.24 10.14
N LEU A 272 1.81 12.76 8.92
CA LEU A 272 0.91 13.84 8.50
C LEU A 272 -0.53 13.34 8.39
N ALA A 273 -0.74 12.16 7.80
CA ALA A 273 -2.05 11.53 7.70
C ALA A 273 -2.69 11.31 9.08
N ALA A 274 -1.93 10.77 10.04
CA ALA A 274 -2.41 10.55 11.42
C ALA A 274 -2.76 11.84 12.18
N ARG A 275 -2.31 12.99 11.70
CA ARG A 275 -2.61 14.32 12.27
C ARG A 275 -3.61 15.11 11.45
N SER A 276 -4.06 14.53 10.35
CA SER A 276 -5.06 15.15 9.47
C SER A 276 -6.45 15.05 10.07
N TYR A 277 -7.26 16.04 9.81
CA TYR A 277 -8.70 16.00 10.06
C TYR A 277 -9.42 15.17 8.97
N LEU A 278 -8.95 15.25 7.74
CA LEU A 278 -9.58 14.62 6.57
C LEU A 278 -8.49 14.31 5.53
N ILE A 279 -8.66 13.22 4.79
CA ILE A 279 -7.79 12.87 3.67
C ILE A 279 -8.60 12.85 2.37
N LEU A 280 -8.06 13.52 1.35
CA LEU A 280 -8.55 13.51 -0.02
C LEU A 280 -7.52 12.79 -0.89
N THR A 281 -7.89 11.67 -1.53
CA THR A 281 -6.91 10.86 -2.26
C THR A 281 -7.46 10.20 -3.52
N ASP A 282 -6.62 10.04 -4.54
CA ASP A 282 -6.86 9.13 -5.66
C ASP A 282 -5.99 7.86 -5.60
N SER A 283 -5.15 7.72 -4.56
CA SER A 283 -4.25 6.57 -4.36
C SER A 283 -4.97 5.33 -3.86
N GLY A 284 -4.58 4.14 -4.38
CA GLY A 284 -5.10 2.86 -3.90
C GLY A 284 -4.56 2.44 -2.53
N GLY A 285 -3.25 2.60 -2.26
CA GLY A 285 -2.63 2.22 -0.99
C GLY A 285 -3.23 2.97 0.19
N ILE A 286 -3.39 4.28 0.06
CA ILE A 286 -3.97 5.16 1.08
C ILE A 286 -5.38 4.70 1.51
N GLN A 287 -6.15 4.12 0.59
CA GLN A 287 -7.46 3.56 0.90
C GLN A 287 -7.42 2.35 1.86
N GLU A 288 -6.30 1.65 1.91
CA GLU A 288 -6.09 0.51 2.82
C GLU A 288 -5.54 0.97 4.17
N GLU A 289 -4.61 1.91 4.17
CA GLU A 289 -3.80 2.33 5.30
C GLU A 289 -4.53 3.31 6.23
N GLU A 290 -5.04 4.39 5.65
CA GLU A 290 -5.50 5.56 6.41
C GLU A 290 -6.76 5.33 7.28
N PRO A 291 -7.69 4.44 6.93
CA PRO A 291 -8.78 4.10 7.85
C PRO A 291 -8.32 3.60 9.22
N SER A 292 -7.11 3.05 9.34
CA SER A 292 -6.52 2.62 10.62
C SER A 292 -6.06 3.80 11.49
N LEU A 293 -6.02 5.01 10.95
CA LEU A 293 -5.67 6.22 11.68
C LEU A 293 -6.89 6.93 12.28
N ASN A 294 -8.10 6.39 12.10
CA ASN A 294 -9.38 7.01 12.46
C ASN A 294 -9.58 8.39 11.80
N VAL A 295 -9.09 8.55 10.57
CA VAL A 295 -9.24 9.76 9.77
C VAL A 295 -10.16 9.45 8.58
N PRO A 296 -11.26 10.22 8.37
CA PRO A 296 -12.12 10.02 7.21
C PRO A 296 -11.38 10.18 5.90
N VAL A 297 -11.67 9.31 4.94
CA VAL A 297 -11.03 9.31 3.62
C VAL A 297 -12.05 9.51 2.52
N LEU A 298 -11.92 10.58 1.75
CA LEU A 298 -12.68 10.83 0.53
C LEU A 298 -11.86 10.48 -0.70
N VAL A 299 -12.37 9.56 -1.48
CA VAL A 299 -11.67 9.00 -2.65
C VAL A 299 -12.09 9.77 -3.91
N LEU A 300 -11.13 10.45 -4.53
CA LEU A 300 -11.27 11.29 -5.72
C LEU A 300 -11.32 10.45 -7.01
N ARG A 301 -12.20 9.44 -7.02
CA ARG A 301 -12.39 8.50 -8.11
C ARG A 301 -13.86 8.11 -8.23
N ASP A 302 -14.29 7.75 -9.44
CA ASP A 302 -15.64 7.24 -9.70
C ASP A 302 -15.78 5.75 -9.31
N THR A 303 -14.67 5.00 -9.32
CA THR A 303 -14.59 3.57 -8.98
C THR A 303 -13.34 3.29 -8.15
N THR A 304 -13.38 2.19 -7.38
CA THR A 304 -12.22 1.70 -6.63
C THR A 304 -12.09 0.19 -6.75
N GLU A 305 -10.86 -0.30 -6.68
CA GLU A 305 -10.53 -1.72 -6.54
C GLU A 305 -10.60 -2.19 -5.08
N ARG A 306 -11.09 -1.34 -4.18
CA ARG A 306 -11.17 -1.55 -2.72
C ARG A 306 -12.59 -1.30 -2.22
N PRO A 307 -13.56 -2.10 -2.72
CA PRO A 307 -14.97 -1.91 -2.37
C PRO A 307 -15.23 -2.14 -0.87
N GLU A 308 -14.41 -2.98 -0.22
CA GLU A 308 -14.58 -3.32 1.20
C GLU A 308 -14.49 -2.09 2.11
N GLY A 309 -13.61 -1.13 1.83
CA GLY A 309 -13.51 0.11 2.58
C GLY A 309 -14.74 1.02 2.42
N VAL A 310 -15.35 1.00 1.23
CA VAL A 310 -16.61 1.71 0.96
C VAL A 310 -17.77 1.04 1.68
N ASP A 311 -17.86 -0.29 1.61
CA ASP A 311 -18.91 -1.08 2.25
C ASP A 311 -18.81 -1.00 3.79
N ALA A 312 -17.60 -0.93 4.33
CA ALA A 312 -17.35 -0.70 5.75
C ALA A 312 -17.63 0.75 6.20
N GLY A 313 -17.81 1.69 5.27
CA GLY A 313 -18.05 3.10 5.56
C GLY A 313 -16.80 3.87 6.00
N THR A 314 -15.61 3.30 5.89
CA THR A 314 -14.33 3.98 6.18
C THR A 314 -13.87 4.89 5.03
N LEU A 315 -14.37 4.61 3.82
CA LEU A 315 -14.09 5.35 2.60
C LEU A 315 -15.39 5.85 1.97
N ARG A 316 -15.32 7.01 1.31
CA ARG A 316 -16.42 7.51 0.46
C ARG A 316 -15.88 7.90 -0.91
N LEU A 317 -16.44 7.28 -1.98
CA LEU A 317 -16.15 7.72 -3.35
C LEU A 317 -16.87 9.04 -3.63
N VAL A 318 -16.14 10.05 -4.06
CA VAL A 318 -16.69 11.39 -4.35
C VAL A 318 -16.42 11.83 -5.80
N GLY A 319 -15.68 11.01 -6.56
CA GLY A 319 -15.33 11.36 -7.94
C GLY A 319 -14.48 12.62 -8.04
N THR A 320 -14.58 13.29 -9.18
CA THR A 320 -13.83 14.54 -9.47
C THR A 320 -14.75 15.71 -9.84
N ASP A 321 -16.05 15.59 -9.56
CA ASP A 321 -17.00 16.68 -9.78
C ASP A 321 -16.87 17.74 -8.69
N TYR A 322 -16.84 19.01 -9.10
CA TYR A 322 -16.64 20.13 -8.20
C TYR A 322 -17.68 20.19 -7.06
N GLN A 323 -18.97 20.04 -7.39
CA GLN A 323 -20.06 20.18 -6.41
C GLN A 323 -20.06 18.99 -5.44
N THR A 324 -19.82 17.79 -5.98
CA THR A 324 -19.77 16.54 -5.17
C THR A 324 -18.62 16.57 -4.18
N VAL A 325 -17.41 16.95 -4.61
CA VAL A 325 -16.24 17.05 -3.74
C VAL A 325 -16.45 18.11 -2.67
N LYS A 326 -16.91 19.30 -3.06
CA LYS A 326 -17.18 20.40 -2.13
C LYS A 326 -18.21 20.00 -1.08
N ALA A 327 -19.36 19.49 -1.47
CA ALA A 327 -20.42 19.08 -0.56
C ALA A 327 -19.97 17.95 0.40
N ALA A 328 -19.16 16.99 -0.07
CA ALA A 328 -18.66 15.90 0.76
C ALA A 328 -17.69 16.41 1.84
N VAL A 329 -16.79 17.32 1.49
CA VAL A 329 -15.86 17.94 2.45
C VAL A 329 -16.59 18.79 3.47
N GLU A 330 -17.49 19.69 3.01
CA GLU A 330 -18.29 20.54 3.89
C GLU A 330 -19.18 19.73 4.83
N GLY A 331 -19.74 18.62 4.35
CA GLY A 331 -20.50 17.68 5.19
C GLY A 331 -19.67 17.18 6.36
N LEU A 332 -18.42 16.74 6.14
CA LEU A 332 -17.53 16.28 7.20
C LEU A 332 -17.01 17.43 8.09
N LEU A 333 -16.87 18.64 7.56
CA LEU A 333 -16.42 19.80 8.34
C LEU A 333 -17.48 20.28 9.36
N HIS A 334 -18.77 20.19 9.01
CA HIS A 334 -19.86 20.80 9.74
C HIS A 334 -20.85 19.82 10.38
N ASP A 335 -20.76 18.51 10.09
CA ASP A 335 -21.58 17.46 10.68
C ASP A 335 -20.68 16.45 11.41
N GLU A 336 -20.59 16.62 12.73
CA GLU A 336 -19.78 15.75 13.59
C GLU A 336 -20.27 14.29 13.57
N THR A 337 -21.56 14.04 13.33
CA THR A 337 -22.09 12.69 13.23
C THR A 337 -21.55 12.00 11.99
N GLN A 338 -21.64 12.64 10.83
CA GLN A 338 -21.03 12.10 9.60
C GLN A 338 -19.54 11.88 9.73
N TYR A 339 -18.83 12.79 10.40
CA TYR A 339 -17.41 12.66 10.63
C TYR A 339 -17.09 11.41 11.45
N ARG A 340 -17.76 11.26 12.60
CA ARG A 340 -17.56 10.13 13.51
C ARG A 340 -17.96 8.81 12.88
N ASP A 341 -19.07 8.77 12.16
CA ASP A 341 -19.52 7.57 11.44
C ASP A 341 -18.45 7.03 10.48
N MET A 342 -17.64 7.90 9.88
CA MET A 342 -16.52 7.47 9.04
C MET A 342 -15.26 7.16 9.85
N ALA A 343 -14.90 8.00 10.82
CA ALA A 343 -13.66 7.90 11.58
C ALA A 343 -13.64 6.69 12.55
N ASP A 344 -14.80 6.34 13.12
CA ASP A 344 -14.91 5.29 14.14
C ASP A 344 -15.19 3.89 13.55
N ASN A 345 -15.38 3.77 12.24
CA ASN A 345 -15.59 2.49 11.57
C ASN A 345 -14.31 1.65 11.57
N THR A 346 -14.49 0.33 11.72
CA THR A 346 -13.38 -0.62 11.71
C THR A 346 -12.79 -0.76 10.31
N ASN A 347 -11.46 -0.66 10.19
CA ASN A 347 -10.76 -0.90 8.93
C ASN A 347 -10.90 -2.37 8.49
N PRO A 348 -11.51 -2.66 7.33
CA PRO A 348 -11.68 -4.03 6.85
C PRO A 348 -10.37 -4.69 6.41
N TYR A 349 -9.30 -3.92 6.22
CA TYR A 349 -8.01 -4.41 5.74
C TYR A 349 -7.08 -4.90 6.85
N GLY A 350 -7.43 -4.75 8.13
CA GLY A 350 -6.65 -5.31 9.23
C GLY A 350 -6.63 -4.48 10.50
N ASP A 351 -5.97 -5.03 11.50
CA ASP A 351 -5.86 -4.49 12.86
C ASP A 351 -4.40 -4.33 13.34
N GLY A 352 -3.41 -4.48 12.41
CA GLY A 352 -2.00 -4.34 12.70
C GLY A 352 -1.31 -5.58 13.29
N HIS A 353 -1.95 -6.76 13.23
CA HIS A 353 -1.40 -8.03 13.69
C HIS A 353 -1.31 -9.09 12.59
N THR A 354 -1.29 -8.67 11.34
CA THR A 354 -1.24 -9.55 10.17
C THR A 354 0.07 -10.32 10.10
N ALA A 355 1.19 -9.66 10.33
CA ALA A 355 2.52 -10.27 10.27
C ALA A 355 2.67 -11.41 11.30
N GLU A 356 2.23 -11.21 12.53
CA GLU A 356 2.26 -12.23 13.58
C GLU A 356 1.38 -13.45 13.22
N ARG A 357 0.19 -13.20 12.65
CA ARG A 357 -0.70 -14.27 12.15
C ARG A 357 -0.05 -15.09 11.04
N ILE A 358 0.59 -14.43 10.07
CA ILE A 358 1.29 -15.10 8.98
C ILE A 358 2.38 -16.03 9.53
N VAL A 359 3.24 -15.55 10.44
CA VAL A 359 4.30 -16.37 11.06
C VAL A 359 3.72 -17.56 11.81
N HIS A 360 2.63 -17.35 12.57
CA HIS A 360 1.96 -18.43 13.28
C HIS A 360 1.40 -19.52 12.33
N LEU A 361 0.75 -19.11 11.24
CA LEU A 361 0.17 -20.01 10.24
C LEU A 361 1.24 -20.80 9.48
N ILE A 362 2.35 -20.17 9.12
CA ILE A 362 3.49 -20.89 8.53
C ILE A 362 3.99 -21.99 9.44
N LYS A 363 4.13 -21.73 10.74
CA LYS A 363 4.57 -22.74 11.72
C LYS A 363 3.59 -23.90 11.82
N GLN A 364 2.28 -23.61 11.76
CA GLN A 364 1.25 -24.66 11.75
C GLN A 364 1.29 -25.51 10.47
N PHE A 365 1.50 -24.90 9.33
CA PHE A 365 1.60 -25.59 8.04
C PHE A 365 2.82 -26.51 7.95
N MET A 366 3.94 -26.11 8.58
CA MET A 366 5.21 -26.85 8.54
C MET A 366 5.33 -27.93 9.62
N MET A 367 4.36 -28.07 10.54
CA MET A 367 4.29 -29.14 11.55
C MET A 367 3.57 -30.38 11.04
#